data_adc86618efb1e31ab28ea8bd56a33b94
#
_entry.id   adc86618efb1e31ab28ea8bd56a33b94
#
_cell.length_a   1.000
_cell.length_b   1.000
_cell.length_c   1.000
_cell.angle_alpha   90.00
_cell.angle_beta   90.00
_cell.angle_gamma   90.00
#
_symmetry.space_group_name_H-M   'P 1'
#
loop_
_entity.id
_entity.type
_entity.pdbx_description
1 polymer ?
#
loop_
_entity_poly.entity_id
_entity_poly.type
_entity_poly.pdbx_seq_one_letter_code
_entity_poly.pdbx_strand_id
1 'polypeptide(L)'
;PAGNRNAGALKIKDLDGYLRDENGNIKMVNGKPAYLGAPDGKIDEADMVYKGNSTPIPFSLNNSFEFGNFDFNIYFYGMANNWQKNRTYTLFAGALQNVAEKGENTLKELGDRWAYDNMGSKKPSIFVNAESTAEQRNGYYLEKAWFLRCDNVSLGYTFKPKKKCFSSLRVYASARNLFVISPYSGADPETDSQAAYPNARTYTLGIDLTF
;
A
#
# COMPACT_ATOMS: atom_id res chain seq x y z
N PRO A 1 -6.49 -34.12 23.49
CA PRO A 1 -5.77 -32.90 23.37
C PRO A 1 -5.81 -32.53 21.88
N ALA A 2 -6.66 -31.53 21.55
CA ALA A 2 -6.65 -31.00 20.21
C ALA A 2 -5.24 -30.49 19.95
N GLY A 3 -4.55 -31.17 19.07
CA GLY A 3 -3.21 -30.75 18.65
C GLY A 3 -3.25 -29.25 18.30
N ASN A 4 -2.20 -28.56 18.65
CA ASN A 4 -2.09 -27.11 18.52
C ASN A 4 -2.18 -26.70 17.03
N ARG A 5 -3.41 -26.78 16.47
CA ARG A 5 -3.70 -26.46 15.06
C ARG A 5 -3.45 -24.99 14.73
N ASN A 6 -3.15 -24.18 15.75
CA ASN A 6 -2.96 -22.75 15.65
C ASN A 6 -1.50 -22.31 15.82
N ALA A 7 -0.56 -23.24 15.88
CA ALA A 7 0.86 -22.89 15.94
C ALA A 7 1.27 -22.13 14.66
N GLY A 8 1.79 -20.92 14.83
CA GLY A 8 2.13 -20.02 13.72
C GLY A 8 0.96 -19.24 13.12
N ALA A 9 -0.26 -19.38 13.65
CA ALA A 9 -1.39 -18.55 13.25
C ALA A 9 -1.27 -17.12 13.80
N LEU A 10 -1.87 -16.15 13.08
CA LEU A 10 -2.06 -14.81 13.61
C LEU A 10 -3.03 -14.87 14.79
N LYS A 11 -2.59 -14.41 15.95
CA LYS A 11 -3.43 -14.31 17.12
C LYS A 11 -4.20 -12.99 17.09
N ILE A 12 -5.53 -13.07 17.02
CA ILE A 12 -6.40 -11.93 17.23
C ILE A 12 -6.31 -11.56 18.71
N LYS A 13 -6.18 -10.27 18.98
CA LYS A 13 -6.13 -9.76 20.35
C LYS A 13 -7.54 -9.52 20.84
N ASP A 14 -7.82 -9.98 22.02
CA ASP A 14 -8.94 -9.56 22.84
C ASP A 14 -8.57 -8.18 23.42
N LEU A 15 -9.24 -7.15 22.94
CA LEU A 15 -8.94 -5.74 23.26
C LEU A 15 -10.02 -5.14 24.15
N ASP A 16 -11.29 -5.50 23.91
CA ASP A 16 -12.43 -4.95 24.60
C ASP A 16 -13.57 -5.98 24.62
N GLY A 17 -14.55 -5.77 25.48
CA GLY A 17 -15.76 -6.58 25.56
C GLY A 17 -17.01 -5.71 25.62
N TYR A 18 -18.18 -6.31 25.44
CA TYR A 18 -19.44 -5.63 25.67
C TYR A 18 -19.86 -5.71 27.12
N LEU A 19 -20.31 -4.57 27.67
CA LEU A 19 -21.04 -4.59 28.94
C LEU A 19 -22.35 -5.36 28.75
N ARG A 20 -22.60 -6.34 29.64
CA ARG A 20 -23.79 -7.19 29.61
C ARG A 20 -24.66 -6.93 30.83
N ASP A 21 -25.95 -7.08 30.65
CA ASP A 21 -26.92 -7.08 31.77
C ASP A 21 -26.94 -8.40 32.55
N GLU A 22 -27.74 -8.48 33.57
CA GLU A 22 -27.91 -9.68 34.43
C GLU A 22 -28.39 -10.91 33.63
N ASN A 23 -29.02 -10.72 32.48
CA ASN A 23 -29.48 -11.76 31.58
C ASN A 23 -28.44 -12.13 30.48
N GLY A 24 -27.29 -11.49 30.49
CA GLY A 24 -26.22 -11.72 29.50
C GLY A 24 -26.36 -10.96 28.15
N ASN A 25 -27.40 -10.13 28.02
CA ASN A 25 -27.59 -9.34 26.81
C ASN A 25 -26.67 -8.09 26.79
N ILE A 26 -26.29 -7.65 25.59
CA ILE A 26 -25.45 -6.45 25.42
C ILE A 26 -26.25 -5.22 25.91
N LYS A 27 -25.67 -4.51 26.87
CA LYS A 27 -26.26 -3.27 27.39
C LYS A 27 -26.16 -2.16 26.35
N MET A 28 -27.30 -1.54 26.05
CA MET A 28 -27.36 -0.42 25.10
C MET A 28 -27.43 0.91 25.87
N VAL A 29 -26.60 1.88 25.45
CA VAL A 29 -26.62 3.26 25.98
C VAL A 29 -26.78 4.20 24.78
N ASN A 30 -27.83 4.99 24.79
CA ASN A 30 -28.19 5.89 23.67
C ASN A 30 -28.26 5.19 22.30
N GLY A 31 -28.79 3.96 22.28
CA GLY A 31 -28.92 3.16 21.04
C GLY A 31 -27.61 2.56 20.50
N LYS A 32 -26.53 2.62 21.27
CA LYS A 32 -25.24 2.02 20.91
C LYS A 32 -24.81 0.99 21.96
N PRO A 33 -24.08 -0.07 21.57
CA PRO A 33 -23.50 -0.99 22.52
C PRO A 33 -22.58 -0.27 23.51
N ALA A 34 -22.67 -0.62 24.77
CA ALA A 34 -21.74 -0.13 25.78
C ALA A 34 -20.54 -1.09 25.90
N TYR A 35 -19.35 -0.55 25.97
CA TYR A 35 -18.11 -1.31 26.03
C TYR A 35 -17.59 -1.43 27.46
N LEU A 36 -16.90 -2.54 27.73
CA LEU A 36 -16.29 -2.81 29.03
C LEU A 36 -15.02 -1.97 29.27
N GLY A 37 -14.28 -1.65 28.19
CA GLY A 37 -12.98 -0.98 28.25
C GLY A 37 -11.83 -1.91 28.67
N ALA A 38 -12.05 -3.22 28.62
CA ALA A 38 -11.07 -4.24 28.97
C ALA A 38 -11.40 -5.57 28.28
N PRO A 39 -10.39 -6.47 28.08
CA PRO A 39 -10.60 -7.81 27.55
C PRO A 39 -11.63 -8.61 28.36
N ASP A 40 -12.51 -9.34 27.68
CA ASP A 40 -13.57 -10.17 28.30
C ASP A 40 -13.37 -11.69 28.09
N GLY A 41 -12.28 -12.09 27.43
CA GLY A 41 -11.96 -13.50 27.13
C GLY A 41 -12.65 -14.03 25.88
N LYS A 42 -13.37 -13.19 25.13
CA LYS A 42 -14.04 -13.55 23.88
C LYS A 42 -13.47 -12.70 22.76
N ILE A 43 -13.52 -13.23 21.55
CA ILE A 43 -13.15 -12.49 20.33
C ILE A 43 -14.43 -12.22 19.55
N ASP A 44 -14.87 -10.98 19.58
CA ASP A 44 -16.09 -10.56 18.90
C ASP A 44 -15.93 -9.14 18.26
N GLU A 45 -17.05 -8.51 17.93
CA GLU A 45 -17.04 -7.20 17.27
C GLU A 45 -16.52 -6.07 18.18
N ALA A 46 -16.53 -6.25 19.50
CA ALA A 46 -15.96 -5.28 20.43
C ALA A 46 -14.43 -5.13 20.27
N ASP A 47 -13.77 -6.20 19.82
CA ASP A 47 -12.33 -6.21 19.57
C ASP A 47 -11.92 -5.53 18.26
N MET A 48 -12.90 -5.08 17.45
CA MET A 48 -12.63 -4.45 16.17
C MET A 48 -12.11 -3.05 16.36
N VAL A 49 -10.87 -2.83 15.97
CA VAL A 49 -10.26 -1.49 15.86
C VAL A 49 -10.26 -1.06 14.41
N TYR A 50 -10.93 0.05 14.12
CA TYR A 50 -10.88 0.66 12.80
C TYR A 50 -9.51 1.31 12.56
N LYS A 51 -8.63 0.57 11.92
CA LYS A 51 -7.30 1.04 11.55
C LYS A 51 -7.35 1.55 10.11
N GLY A 52 -6.87 2.78 9.90
CA GLY A 52 -6.90 3.36 8.55
C GLY A 52 -8.23 4.01 8.16
N ASN A 53 -9.13 4.29 9.11
CA ASN A 53 -10.37 5.03 8.89
C ASN A 53 -10.13 6.55 8.80
N SER A 54 -9.01 6.95 8.23
CA SER A 54 -8.67 8.34 8.02
C SER A 54 -8.87 8.68 6.56
N THR A 55 -9.50 9.82 6.30
CA THR A 55 -9.72 10.29 4.93
C THR A 55 -8.38 10.53 4.24
N PRO A 56 -8.10 9.90 3.11
CA PRO A 56 -6.91 10.20 2.32
C PRO A 56 -6.92 11.66 1.86
N ILE A 57 -5.79 12.32 1.92
CA ILE A 57 -5.63 13.72 1.55
C ILE A 57 -4.77 13.78 0.29
N PRO A 58 -5.35 13.99 -0.90
CA PRO A 58 -4.58 14.19 -2.12
C PRO A 58 -3.93 15.57 -2.11
N PHE A 59 -2.72 15.66 -2.66
CA PHE A 59 -2.01 16.91 -2.85
C PHE A 59 -1.18 16.86 -4.12
N SER A 60 -0.91 18.04 -4.69
CA SER A 60 -0.02 18.16 -5.85
C SER A 60 0.75 19.47 -5.81
N LEU A 61 1.92 19.47 -6.46
CA LEU A 61 2.78 20.63 -6.61
C LEU A 61 3.35 20.65 -8.02
N ASN A 62 3.06 21.70 -8.75
CA ASN A 62 3.64 21.94 -10.05
C ASN A 62 4.54 23.19 -10.00
N ASN A 63 5.79 23.06 -10.45
CA ASN A 63 6.73 24.18 -10.54
C ASN A 63 7.25 24.29 -11.97
N SER A 64 7.16 25.48 -12.50
CA SER A 64 7.72 25.83 -13.82
C SER A 64 8.70 26.96 -13.66
N PHE A 65 9.89 26.81 -14.22
CA PHE A 65 10.96 27.78 -14.18
C PHE A 65 11.43 28.08 -15.59
N GLU A 66 11.62 29.35 -15.89
CA GLU A 66 12.23 29.82 -17.12
C GLU A 66 13.46 30.67 -16.78
N PHE A 67 14.58 30.32 -17.35
CA PHE A 67 15.83 31.05 -17.17
C PHE A 67 16.57 31.19 -18.51
N GLY A 68 16.52 32.38 -19.07
CA GLY A 68 17.08 32.65 -20.39
C GLY A 68 16.41 31.81 -21.46
N ASN A 69 17.15 30.88 -22.03
CA ASN A 69 16.66 29.96 -23.06
C ASN A 69 16.28 28.57 -22.49
N PHE A 70 16.45 28.35 -21.19
CA PHE A 70 16.07 27.13 -20.54
C PHE A 70 14.66 27.20 -19.97
N ASP A 71 13.91 26.15 -20.14
CA ASP A 71 12.66 25.87 -19.44
C ASP A 71 12.78 24.58 -18.65
N PHE A 72 12.31 24.61 -17.40
CA PHE A 72 12.26 23.47 -16.51
C PHE A 72 10.89 23.36 -15.88
N ASN A 73 10.29 22.17 -15.95
CA ASN A 73 9.04 21.86 -15.28
C ASN A 73 9.20 20.61 -14.44
N ILE A 74 8.65 20.65 -13.23
CA ILE A 74 8.57 19.48 -12.35
C ILE A 74 7.22 19.42 -11.69
N TYR A 75 6.59 18.25 -11.76
CA TYR A 75 5.29 17.98 -11.19
C TYR A 75 5.34 16.82 -10.22
N PHE A 76 4.91 17.10 -9.01
CA PHE A 76 4.72 16.12 -7.96
C PHE A 76 3.25 15.96 -7.64
N TYR A 77 2.83 14.76 -7.30
CA TYR A 77 1.57 14.53 -6.63
C TYR A 77 1.70 13.41 -5.61
N GLY A 78 0.75 13.33 -4.72
CA GLY A 78 0.77 12.34 -3.68
C GLY A 78 -0.55 12.25 -2.93
N MET A 79 -0.56 11.34 -1.99
CA MET A 79 -1.68 11.11 -1.10
C MET A 79 -1.15 10.92 0.32
N ALA A 80 -1.51 11.83 1.22
CA ALA A 80 -1.22 11.68 2.63
C ALA A 80 -2.33 10.88 3.33
N ASN A 81 -2.01 10.33 4.50
CA ASN A 81 -2.96 9.61 5.36
C ASN A 81 -3.67 8.43 4.67
N ASN A 82 -3.03 7.82 3.69
CA ASN A 82 -3.54 6.66 2.97
C ASN A 82 -3.10 5.36 3.63
N TRP A 83 -4.04 4.42 3.75
CA TRP A 83 -3.80 3.07 4.23
C TRP A 83 -4.34 2.09 3.20
N GLN A 84 -3.59 1.04 2.95
CA GLN A 84 -3.94 0.06 1.94
C GLN A 84 -3.62 -1.35 2.43
N LYS A 85 -4.49 -2.30 2.09
CA LYS A 85 -4.20 -3.71 2.30
C LYS A 85 -3.15 -4.15 1.28
N ASN A 86 -2.04 -4.73 1.77
CA ASN A 86 -1.04 -5.29 0.87
C ASN A 86 -1.55 -6.59 0.25
N ARG A 87 -2.22 -6.46 -0.88
CA ARG A 87 -2.82 -7.60 -1.60
C ARG A 87 -1.78 -8.51 -2.21
N THR A 88 -0.65 -7.97 -2.65
CA THR A 88 0.48 -8.77 -3.13
C THR A 88 0.95 -9.73 -2.05
N TYR A 89 1.19 -9.22 -0.84
CA TYR A 89 1.60 -10.04 0.27
C TYR A 89 0.50 -11.04 0.67
N THR A 90 -0.76 -10.62 0.70
CA THR A 90 -1.90 -11.50 1.02
C THR A 90 -2.03 -12.64 0.02
N LEU A 91 -1.88 -12.36 -1.28
CA LEU A 91 -1.95 -13.36 -2.34
C LEU A 91 -0.82 -14.38 -2.19
N PHE A 92 0.41 -13.91 -2.07
CA PHE A 92 1.58 -14.80 -2.03
C PHE A 92 1.78 -15.47 -0.67
N ALA A 93 1.32 -14.88 0.43
CA ALA A 93 1.36 -15.52 1.74
C ALA A 93 0.33 -16.65 1.88
N GLY A 94 -0.84 -16.49 1.23
CA GLY A 94 -1.86 -17.55 1.16
C GLY A 94 -1.62 -18.60 0.07
N ALA A 95 -0.72 -18.32 -0.86
CA ALA A 95 -0.54 -19.11 -2.09
C ALA A 95 0.36 -20.34 -1.93
N LEU A 96 0.91 -20.63 -0.77
CA LEU A 96 1.85 -21.76 -0.64
C LEU A 96 1.18 -23.12 -0.80
N GLN A 97 -0.10 -23.22 -0.56
CA GLN A 97 -0.87 -24.38 -0.97
C GLN A 97 -0.88 -24.52 -2.50
N ASN A 98 -0.99 -23.39 -3.22
CA ASN A 98 -0.93 -23.33 -4.66
C ASN A 98 0.50 -23.55 -5.21
N VAL A 99 1.54 -23.15 -4.47
CA VAL A 99 2.94 -23.34 -4.88
C VAL A 99 3.33 -24.81 -4.90
N ALA A 100 2.93 -25.57 -3.88
CA ALA A 100 3.17 -27.02 -3.84
C ALA A 100 2.43 -27.77 -4.95
N GLU A 101 1.24 -27.28 -5.34
CA GLU A 101 0.40 -27.92 -6.34
C GLU A 101 0.65 -27.40 -7.76
N LYS A 102 1.02 -26.11 -7.92
CA LYS A 102 1.13 -25.46 -9.23
C LYS A 102 2.53 -24.98 -9.62
N GLY A 103 3.50 -25.08 -8.71
CA GLY A 103 4.88 -24.64 -8.97
C GLY A 103 5.04 -23.12 -9.12
N GLU A 104 4.14 -22.32 -8.53
CA GLU A 104 4.20 -20.87 -8.59
C GLU A 104 5.33 -20.29 -7.72
N ASN A 105 5.90 -19.15 -8.12
CA ASN A 105 6.90 -18.46 -7.34
C ASN A 105 6.30 -17.78 -6.10
N THR A 106 7.08 -17.74 -5.03
CA THR A 106 6.71 -17.06 -3.78
C THR A 106 7.58 -15.84 -3.52
N LEU A 107 7.16 -15.00 -2.57
CA LEU A 107 8.00 -13.92 -2.07
C LEU A 107 9.17 -14.50 -1.26
N LYS A 108 10.38 -13.98 -1.51
CA LYS A 108 11.60 -14.35 -0.76
C LYS A 108 11.40 -14.24 0.76
N GLU A 109 10.62 -13.30 1.19
CA GLU A 109 10.31 -13.03 2.60
C GLU A 109 9.56 -14.16 3.30
N LEU A 110 8.90 -15.05 2.54
CA LEU A 110 8.22 -16.21 3.11
C LEU A 110 9.22 -17.28 3.60
N GLY A 111 10.49 -17.18 3.23
CA GLY A 111 11.55 -17.99 3.82
C GLY A 111 11.74 -17.74 5.32
N ASP A 112 11.37 -16.54 5.80
CA ASP A 112 11.42 -16.15 7.22
C ASP A 112 10.07 -16.31 7.93
N ARG A 113 9.26 -17.24 7.53
CA ARG A 113 7.96 -17.54 8.17
C ARG A 113 8.15 -18.37 9.44
N TRP A 114 7.10 -18.37 10.27
CA TRP A 114 7.05 -19.30 11.40
C TRP A 114 7.01 -20.76 10.90
N ALA A 115 7.90 -21.55 11.39
CA ALA A 115 8.00 -23.00 11.17
C ALA A 115 8.61 -23.64 12.42
N TYR A 116 8.58 -24.96 12.53
CA TYR A 116 9.16 -25.64 13.68
C TYR A 116 10.68 -25.43 13.83
N ASP A 117 11.35 -25.16 12.73
CA ASP A 117 12.76 -24.78 12.67
C ASP A 117 13.00 -23.28 12.81
N ASN A 118 11.93 -22.45 12.79
CA ASN A 118 11.98 -21.00 12.94
C ASN A 118 10.83 -20.48 13.81
N MET A 119 10.71 -20.99 15.02
CA MET A 119 9.63 -20.60 15.96
C MET A 119 9.70 -19.15 16.44
N GLY A 120 10.83 -18.47 16.27
CA GLY A 120 11.03 -17.07 16.63
C GLY A 120 10.51 -16.08 15.60
N SER A 121 10.05 -16.53 14.44
CA SER A 121 9.55 -15.64 13.39
C SER A 121 8.30 -14.88 13.84
N LYS A 122 8.22 -13.62 13.43
CA LYS A 122 7.03 -12.76 13.59
C LYS A 122 6.03 -12.90 12.44
N LYS A 123 6.40 -13.63 11.39
CA LYS A 123 5.55 -13.89 10.23
C LYS A 123 4.73 -15.16 10.46
N PRO A 124 3.46 -15.19 10.06
CA PRO A 124 2.61 -16.36 10.26
C PRO A 124 3.11 -17.58 9.49
N SER A 125 2.68 -18.75 9.93
CA SER A 125 2.90 -19.99 9.20
C SER A 125 2.12 -20.00 7.87
N ILE A 126 2.68 -20.64 6.87
CA ILE A 126 2.05 -20.86 5.56
C ILE A 126 0.89 -21.87 5.60
N PHE A 127 0.83 -22.71 6.63
CA PHE A 127 -0.20 -23.74 6.79
C PHE A 127 -1.48 -23.19 7.44
N VAL A 128 -1.50 -21.91 7.78
CA VAL A 128 -2.71 -21.25 8.26
C VAL A 128 -3.58 -20.96 7.05
N ASN A 129 -4.78 -21.52 7.06
CA ASN A 129 -5.71 -21.38 5.96
C ASN A 129 -6.09 -19.91 5.79
N ALA A 130 -5.69 -19.30 4.67
CA ALA A 130 -5.94 -17.89 4.36
C ALA A 130 -7.44 -17.55 4.22
N GLU A 131 -8.29 -18.57 4.18
CA GLU A 131 -9.75 -18.45 4.11
C GLU A 131 -10.41 -18.20 5.46
N SER A 132 -9.67 -18.24 6.58
CA SER A 132 -10.29 -17.89 7.85
C SER A 132 -10.72 -16.44 7.84
N THR A 133 -11.97 -16.18 8.13
CA THR A 133 -12.58 -14.83 8.20
C THR A 133 -11.80 -13.90 9.15
N ALA A 134 -11.13 -14.47 10.13
CA ALA A 134 -10.25 -13.78 11.06
C ALA A 134 -9.00 -13.21 10.37
N GLU A 135 -8.40 -13.95 9.44
CA GLU A 135 -7.23 -13.47 8.70
C GLU A 135 -7.57 -12.37 7.70
N GLN A 136 -8.75 -12.41 7.10
CA GLN A 136 -9.20 -11.36 6.19
C GLN A 136 -9.52 -10.04 6.89
N ARG A 137 -9.94 -10.09 8.15
CA ARG A 137 -10.35 -8.92 8.95
C ARG A 137 -9.25 -8.35 9.84
N ASN A 138 -8.09 -9.01 9.93
CA ASN A 138 -7.00 -8.52 10.76
C ASN A 138 -6.23 -7.37 10.09
N GLY A 139 -5.65 -6.52 10.92
CA GLY A 139 -4.85 -5.37 10.45
C GLY A 139 -3.39 -5.73 10.10
N TYR A 140 -3.02 -7.01 10.04
CA TYR A 140 -1.65 -7.44 9.76
C TYR A 140 -1.19 -7.02 8.36
N TYR A 141 -2.08 -7.17 7.39
CA TYR A 141 -1.80 -6.81 6.00
C TYR A 141 -2.11 -5.36 5.65
N LEU A 142 -2.57 -4.57 6.63
CA LEU A 142 -2.89 -3.17 6.42
C LEU A 142 -1.66 -2.31 6.69
N GLU A 143 -1.18 -1.64 5.67
CA GLU A 143 0.02 -0.81 5.69
C GLU A 143 -0.29 0.65 5.41
N LYS A 144 0.61 1.53 5.87
CA LYS A 144 0.60 2.93 5.44
C LYS A 144 1.00 2.97 3.96
N ALA A 145 0.15 3.54 3.13
CA ALA A 145 0.33 3.67 1.69
C ALA A 145 0.31 5.13 1.24
N TRP A 146 0.70 6.06 2.13
CA TRP A 146 0.95 7.43 1.68
C TRP A 146 2.10 7.44 0.68
N PHE A 147 2.05 8.35 -0.27
CA PHE A 147 3.11 8.45 -1.27
C PHE A 147 3.31 9.87 -1.77
N LEU A 148 4.51 10.12 -2.26
CA LEU A 148 4.89 11.28 -3.07
C LEU A 148 5.52 10.75 -4.35
N ARG A 149 4.94 11.08 -5.49
CA ARG A 149 5.40 10.69 -6.81
C ARG A 149 5.88 11.90 -7.61
N CYS A 150 7.07 11.79 -8.19
CA CYS A 150 7.52 12.69 -9.24
C CYS A 150 6.97 12.15 -10.56
N ASP A 151 5.82 12.69 -10.99
CA ASP A 151 5.15 12.17 -12.18
C ASP A 151 5.73 12.75 -13.47
N ASN A 152 6.11 14.00 -13.46
CA ASN A 152 6.69 14.61 -14.64
C ASN A 152 7.87 15.53 -14.28
N VAL A 153 8.94 15.38 -15.01
CA VAL A 153 10.05 16.35 -15.04
C VAL A 153 10.44 16.58 -16.49
N SER A 154 10.60 17.83 -16.87
CA SER A 154 11.09 18.19 -18.21
C SER A 154 12.09 19.32 -18.15
N LEU A 155 13.09 19.24 -19.00
CA LEU A 155 14.10 20.27 -19.21
C LEU A 155 14.20 20.53 -20.71
N GLY A 156 14.00 21.77 -21.11
CA GLY A 156 14.10 22.22 -22.48
C GLY A 156 15.13 23.34 -22.66
N TYR A 157 15.64 23.45 -23.87
CA TYR A 157 16.46 24.55 -24.29
C TYR A 157 16.00 25.05 -25.65
N THR A 158 15.69 26.35 -25.74
CA THR A 158 15.17 26.99 -26.96
C THR A 158 16.23 27.83 -27.64
N PHE A 159 16.66 27.44 -28.84
CA PHE A 159 17.51 28.21 -29.70
C PHE A 159 16.68 29.19 -30.54
N LYS A 160 17.07 30.47 -30.56
CA LYS A 160 16.51 31.52 -31.43
C LYS A 160 17.58 31.94 -32.38
N PRO A 161 17.60 31.45 -33.63
CA PRO A 161 18.67 31.79 -34.57
C PRO A 161 18.57 33.24 -35.01
N LYS A 162 19.73 33.87 -35.26
CA LYS A 162 19.77 35.23 -35.80
C LYS A 162 19.40 35.31 -37.30
N LYS A 163 19.50 34.19 -38.03
CA LYS A 163 19.13 34.07 -39.44
C LYS A 163 17.73 33.45 -39.55
N LYS A 164 16.88 33.99 -40.44
CA LYS A 164 15.45 33.66 -40.59
C LYS A 164 15.22 32.33 -41.35
N CYS A 165 15.93 31.25 -41.03
CA CYS A 165 15.61 29.93 -41.59
C CYS A 165 14.45 29.25 -40.85
N PHE A 166 14.31 29.53 -39.55
CA PHE A 166 13.22 29.10 -38.66
C PHE A 166 13.11 30.10 -37.50
N SER A 167 11.95 30.12 -36.82
CA SER A 167 11.70 31.06 -35.73
C SER A 167 12.34 30.59 -34.43
N SER A 168 12.23 29.33 -34.11
CA SER A 168 12.86 28.71 -32.92
C SER A 168 13.05 27.21 -33.07
N LEU A 169 14.04 26.68 -32.36
CA LEU A 169 14.30 25.26 -32.19
C LEU A 169 14.39 24.99 -30.71
N ARG A 170 13.46 24.22 -30.17
CA ARG A 170 13.51 23.73 -28.79
C ARG A 170 13.88 22.24 -28.77
N VAL A 171 14.93 21.92 -28.03
CA VAL A 171 15.31 20.54 -27.73
C VAL A 171 14.97 20.28 -26.27
N TYR A 172 14.29 19.15 -25.98
CA TYR A 172 13.91 18.86 -24.63
C TYR A 172 14.08 17.39 -24.28
N ALA A 173 14.27 17.14 -22.99
CA ALA A 173 14.18 15.82 -22.36
C ALA A 173 13.10 15.83 -21.30
N SER A 174 12.31 14.77 -21.22
CA SER A 174 11.33 14.60 -20.16
C SER A 174 11.32 13.18 -19.61
N ALA A 175 10.94 13.06 -18.35
CA ALA A 175 10.72 11.78 -17.70
C ALA A 175 9.37 11.78 -17.00
N ARG A 176 8.61 10.69 -17.16
CA ARG A 176 7.38 10.44 -16.43
C ARG A 176 7.55 9.31 -15.43
N ASN A 177 6.85 9.42 -14.30
CA ASN A 177 6.93 8.48 -13.20
C ASN A 177 8.38 8.21 -12.76
N LEU A 178 9.15 9.28 -12.57
CA LEU A 178 10.60 9.20 -12.34
C LEU A 178 10.91 8.42 -11.05
N PHE A 179 10.21 8.71 -9.96
CA PHE A 179 10.30 7.98 -8.70
C PHE A 179 9.04 8.14 -7.87
N VAL A 180 8.85 7.22 -6.93
CA VAL A 180 7.85 7.29 -5.87
C VAL A 180 8.50 7.04 -4.51
N ILE A 181 8.10 7.82 -3.52
CA ILE A 181 8.49 7.67 -2.11
C ILE A 181 7.26 7.22 -1.36
N SER A 182 7.32 6.06 -0.71
CA SER A 182 6.23 5.48 0.07
C SER A 182 6.78 4.47 1.07
N PRO A 183 6.17 4.31 2.25
CA PRO A 183 6.48 3.20 3.16
C PRO A 183 5.78 1.89 2.77
N TYR A 184 4.92 1.90 1.75
CA TYR A 184 4.18 0.73 1.30
C TYR A 184 5.12 -0.33 0.72
N SER A 185 5.00 -1.58 1.18
CA SER A 185 5.88 -2.67 0.77
C SER A 185 5.39 -3.42 -0.48
N GLY A 186 4.18 -3.13 -0.96
CA GLY A 186 3.65 -3.70 -2.20
C GLY A 186 4.24 -3.05 -3.46
N ALA A 187 3.76 -3.48 -4.62
CA ALA A 187 4.33 -3.09 -5.91
C ALA A 187 4.18 -1.59 -6.22
N ASP A 188 3.03 -1.01 -5.91
CA ASP A 188 2.75 0.42 -6.14
C ASP A 188 1.67 0.89 -5.16
N PRO A 189 1.86 2.02 -4.43
CA PRO A 189 0.90 2.51 -3.44
C PRO A 189 -0.39 3.08 -4.04
N GLU A 190 -0.49 3.27 -5.35
CA GLU A 190 -1.69 3.72 -6.03
C GLU A 190 -2.54 2.58 -6.58
N THR A 191 -1.95 1.41 -6.79
CA THR A 191 -2.66 0.28 -7.39
C THR A 191 -3.24 -0.63 -6.31
N ASP A 192 -4.55 -0.78 -6.31
CA ASP A 192 -5.28 -1.68 -5.41
C ASP A 192 -5.46 -3.09 -6.01
N SER A 193 -4.81 -3.40 -7.12
CA SER A 193 -4.94 -4.68 -7.81
C SER A 193 -3.82 -5.65 -7.45
N GLN A 194 -4.18 -6.90 -7.21
CA GLN A 194 -3.23 -7.98 -6.91
C GLN A 194 -2.27 -8.28 -8.08
N ALA A 195 -2.70 -8.00 -9.30
CA ALA A 195 -1.99 -8.32 -10.54
C ALA A 195 -1.59 -7.06 -11.35
N ALA A 196 -1.72 -5.86 -10.76
CA ALA A 196 -1.36 -4.64 -11.48
C ALA A 196 0.14 -4.50 -11.61
N TYR A 197 0.58 -4.23 -12.81
CA TYR A 197 1.94 -3.79 -13.04
C TYR A 197 2.15 -2.40 -12.42
N PRO A 198 3.32 -2.12 -11.82
CA PRO A 198 3.67 -0.77 -11.40
C PRO A 198 3.63 0.18 -12.58
N ASN A 199 3.34 1.44 -12.32
CA ASN A 199 3.36 2.47 -13.34
C ASN A 199 4.72 2.53 -14.06
N ALA A 200 4.70 2.45 -15.39
CA ALA A 200 5.92 2.45 -16.19
C ALA A 200 6.65 3.79 -16.11
N ARG A 201 7.97 3.76 -16.05
CA ARG A 201 8.81 4.93 -16.23
C ARG A 201 9.01 5.18 -17.71
N THR A 202 8.78 6.42 -18.14
CA THR A 202 8.94 6.80 -19.55
C THR A 202 9.93 7.95 -19.66
N TYR A 203 10.89 7.82 -20.55
CA TYR A 203 11.86 8.86 -20.88
C TYR A 203 11.65 9.28 -22.33
N THR A 204 11.57 10.57 -22.55
CA THR A 204 11.31 11.15 -23.88
C THR A 204 12.39 12.17 -24.21
N LEU A 205 12.91 12.11 -25.42
CA LEU A 205 13.71 13.17 -26.04
C LEU A 205 12.90 13.71 -27.21
N GLY A 206 12.81 15.02 -27.32
CA GLY A 206 12.03 15.66 -28.37
C GLY A 206 12.66 16.91 -28.89
N ILE A 207 12.21 17.29 -30.10
CA ILE A 207 12.61 18.48 -30.81
C ILE A 207 11.35 19.16 -31.33
N ASP A 208 11.17 20.43 -30.99
CA ASP A 208 10.11 21.28 -31.50
C ASP A 208 10.74 22.34 -32.42
N LEU A 209 10.30 22.39 -33.65
CA LEU A 209 10.78 23.38 -34.67
C LEU A 209 9.63 24.25 -35.08
N THR A 210 9.81 25.57 -34.94
CA THR A 210 8.86 26.59 -35.35
C THR A 210 9.43 27.41 -36.50
N PHE A 211 8.69 27.49 -37.59
CA PHE A 211 9.05 28.28 -38.80
C PHE A 211 8.51 29.69 -38.78
#